data_9fd76a3454934c718cdfacbc3d336dd9
#
_entry.id   9fd76a3454934c718cdfacbc3d336dd9
#
_cell.length_a   1.000
_cell.length_b   1.000
_cell.length_c   1.000
_cell.angle_alpha   90.00
_cell.angle_beta   90.00
_cell.angle_gamma   90.00
#
_symmetry.space_group_name_H-M   'P 1'
#
loop_
_entity.id
_entity.type
_entity.pdbx_description
1 polymer ?
#
loop_
_entity_poly.entity_id
_entity_poly.type
_entity_poly.pdbx_seq_one_letter_code
_entity_poly.pdbx_strand_id
1 'polypeptide(L)'
;MRNASLWRALLGVENTVIEEIEFDEDSELVVAHVRPRRVARGRCGRCGARASWYDHGEGRRRWRALDLGSVGVFLEADAPRVNCPTHGPTVRQVPWARHNAGHTRAFDQQVAWLATQCSKSAITQLMRIAWRTVGSIIT
;
A
#
# COMPACT_ATOMS: atom_id res chain seq x y z
N MET A 1 -10.62 13.83 10.64
CA MET A 1 -10.11 12.86 11.63
C MET A 1 -9.09 13.54 12.53
N ARG A 2 -9.23 13.39 13.83
CA ARG A 2 -8.40 14.13 14.80
C ARG A 2 -6.93 13.72 14.81
N ASN A 3 -6.63 12.43 14.62
CA ASN A 3 -5.28 11.89 14.75
C ASN A 3 -4.65 11.53 13.40
N ALA A 4 -5.01 12.23 12.33
CA ALA A 4 -4.54 11.90 10.99
C ALA A 4 -3.00 11.97 10.88
N SER A 5 -2.37 12.97 11.53
CA SER A 5 -0.90 13.09 11.49
C SER A 5 -0.22 11.94 12.23
N LEU A 6 -0.79 11.50 13.35
CA LEU A 6 -0.28 10.33 14.08
C LEU A 6 -0.37 9.08 13.20
N TRP A 7 -1.51 8.86 12.58
CA TRP A 7 -1.71 7.69 11.72
C TRP A 7 -0.80 7.71 10.49
N ARG A 8 -0.59 8.88 9.87
CA ARG A 8 0.39 8.97 8.77
C ARG A 8 1.79 8.59 9.23
N ALA A 9 2.19 9.02 10.42
CA ALA A 9 3.49 8.67 10.97
C ALA A 9 3.60 7.18 11.28
N LEU A 10 2.59 6.59 11.92
CA LEU A 10 2.57 5.17 12.27
C LEU A 10 2.56 4.27 11.03
N LEU A 11 1.84 4.67 9.99
CA LEU A 11 1.76 3.91 8.74
C LEU A 11 2.93 4.16 7.80
N GLY A 12 3.73 5.19 8.08
CA GLY A 12 4.89 5.54 7.24
C GLY A 12 4.49 5.98 5.83
N VAL A 13 3.39 6.70 5.69
CA VAL A 13 2.87 7.13 4.38
C VAL A 13 2.99 8.64 4.20
N GLU A 14 3.24 9.04 2.94
CA GLU A 14 3.32 10.44 2.53
C GLU A 14 2.25 10.71 1.48
N ASN A 15 1.86 11.98 1.32
CA ASN A 15 0.90 12.41 0.31
C ASN A 15 -0.41 11.61 0.36
N THR A 16 -0.81 11.23 1.56
CA THR A 16 -1.95 10.35 1.81
C THR A 16 -2.89 10.99 2.81
N VAL A 17 -4.18 10.96 2.52
CA VAL A 17 -5.22 11.40 3.44
C VAL A 17 -5.81 10.17 4.11
N ILE A 18 -5.82 10.18 5.45
CA ILE A 18 -6.47 9.13 6.24
C ILE A 18 -7.93 9.55 6.43
N GLU A 19 -8.84 8.78 5.85
CA GLU A 19 -10.27 9.08 5.90
C GLU A 19 -10.94 8.48 7.12
N GLU A 20 -10.63 7.23 7.43
CA GLU A 20 -11.25 6.49 8.51
C GLU A 20 -10.34 5.35 8.95
N ILE A 21 -10.38 5.02 10.24
CA ILE A 21 -9.70 3.83 10.79
C ILE A 21 -10.76 2.90 11.34
N GLU A 22 -10.77 1.67 10.86
CA GLU A 22 -11.60 0.60 11.38
C GLU A 22 -10.76 -0.41 12.13
N PHE A 23 -11.26 -0.91 13.26
CA PHE A 23 -10.65 -2.03 13.96
C PHE A 23 -11.64 -3.18 14.06
N ASP A 24 -11.25 -4.33 13.52
CA ASP A 24 -12.02 -5.57 13.63
C ASP A 24 -11.41 -6.40 14.76
N GLU A 25 -12.09 -6.43 15.90
CA GLU A 25 -11.62 -7.16 17.10
C GLU A 25 -11.51 -8.67 16.86
N ASP A 26 -12.44 -9.24 16.09
CA ASP A 26 -12.49 -10.69 15.86
C ASP A 26 -11.28 -11.18 15.05
N SER A 27 -10.92 -10.45 14.00
CA SER A 27 -9.78 -10.79 13.15
C SER A 27 -8.48 -10.15 13.59
N GLU A 28 -8.52 -9.25 14.58
CA GLU A 28 -7.37 -8.44 15.03
C GLU A 28 -6.71 -7.70 13.87
N LEU A 29 -7.52 -7.01 13.06
CA LEU A 29 -7.06 -6.22 11.92
C LEU A 29 -7.47 -4.78 12.06
N VAL A 30 -6.55 -3.90 11.67
CA VAL A 30 -6.85 -2.48 11.45
C VAL A 30 -6.90 -2.23 9.96
N VAL A 31 -7.95 -1.56 9.51
CA VAL A 31 -8.07 -1.11 8.12
C VAL A 31 -8.10 0.41 8.11
N ALA A 32 -7.11 1.00 7.48
CA ALA A 32 -7.04 2.44 7.28
C ALA A 32 -7.57 2.77 5.89
N HIS A 33 -8.72 3.45 5.84
CA HIS A 33 -9.29 3.93 4.59
C HIS A 33 -8.57 5.21 4.19
N VAL A 34 -7.94 5.20 3.02
CA VAL A 34 -7.04 6.26 2.58
C VAL A 34 -7.35 6.69 1.15
N ARG A 35 -6.84 7.86 0.79
CA ARG A 35 -6.80 8.34 -0.59
C ARG A 35 -5.55 9.18 -0.82
N PRO A 36 -5.07 9.28 -2.06
CA PRO A 36 -3.96 10.19 -2.33
C PRO A 36 -4.36 11.64 -2.08
N ARG A 37 -3.42 12.47 -1.64
CA ARG A 37 -3.63 13.92 -1.65
C ARG A 37 -3.80 14.37 -3.09
N ARG A 38 -4.48 15.51 -3.26
CA ARG A 38 -4.78 16.07 -4.60
C ARG A 38 -3.54 16.17 -5.48
N VAL A 39 -2.41 16.57 -4.92
CA VAL A 39 -1.15 16.73 -5.67
C VAL A 39 -0.59 15.41 -6.20
N ALA A 40 -0.97 14.28 -5.59
CA ALA A 40 -0.49 12.95 -5.96
C ALA A 40 -1.48 12.16 -6.82
N ARG A 41 -2.64 12.75 -7.14
CA ARG A 41 -3.66 12.10 -7.97
C ARG A 41 -3.40 12.28 -9.46
N GLY A 42 -4.07 11.45 -10.28
CA GLY A 42 -4.08 11.62 -11.74
C GLY A 42 -2.76 11.30 -12.40
N ARG A 43 -2.08 10.26 -11.94
CA ARG A 43 -0.82 9.80 -12.53
C ARG A 43 -0.87 8.32 -12.86
N CYS A 44 -0.24 7.98 -14.00
CA CYS A 44 -0.10 6.59 -14.43
C CYS A 44 0.73 5.79 -13.43
N GLY A 45 0.24 4.61 -13.03
CA GLY A 45 0.97 3.74 -12.12
C GLY A 45 2.27 3.20 -12.68
N ARG A 46 2.39 3.11 -14.01
CA ARG A 46 3.57 2.57 -14.68
C ARG A 46 4.67 3.58 -14.89
N CYS A 47 4.33 4.81 -15.29
CA CYS A 47 5.34 5.82 -15.64
C CYS A 47 5.26 7.11 -14.83
N GLY A 48 4.22 7.31 -14.04
CA GLY A 48 4.05 8.52 -13.24
C GLY A 48 3.60 9.76 -14.03
N ALA A 49 3.37 9.64 -15.31
CA ALA A 49 2.93 10.77 -16.14
C ALA A 49 1.50 11.17 -15.78
N ARG A 50 1.18 12.44 -15.95
CA ARG A 50 -0.19 12.91 -15.77
C ARG A 50 -1.13 12.16 -16.71
N ALA A 51 -2.27 11.74 -16.19
CA ALA A 51 -3.24 10.98 -16.95
C ALA A 51 -4.64 11.27 -16.42
N SER A 52 -5.60 11.36 -17.33
CA SER A 52 -6.99 11.63 -16.98
C SER A 52 -7.66 10.36 -16.45
N TRP A 53 -8.71 10.55 -15.68
CA TRP A 53 -9.52 9.45 -15.16
C TRP A 53 -10.11 8.64 -16.32
N TYR A 54 -10.07 7.31 -16.22
CA TYR A 54 -10.62 6.42 -17.24
C TYR A 54 -11.89 5.72 -16.72
N ASP A 55 -11.75 4.90 -15.67
CA ASP A 55 -12.89 4.21 -15.04
C ASP A 55 -12.56 3.84 -13.59
N HIS A 56 -13.52 3.21 -12.90
CA HIS A 56 -13.34 2.80 -11.51
C HIS A 56 -12.43 1.57 -11.35
N GLY A 57 -12.01 0.93 -12.43
CA GLY A 57 -11.22 -0.30 -12.35
C GLY A 57 -11.99 -1.41 -11.66
N GLU A 58 -11.31 -2.14 -10.81
CA GLU A 58 -11.90 -3.26 -10.06
C GLU A 58 -12.49 -2.83 -8.71
N GLY A 59 -12.55 -1.54 -8.42
CA GLY A 59 -13.11 -1.01 -7.18
C GLY A 59 -12.10 -0.84 -6.07
N ARG A 60 -12.51 -1.17 -4.85
CA ARG A 60 -11.65 -1.01 -3.66
C ARG A 60 -10.56 -2.07 -3.66
N ARG A 61 -9.39 -1.70 -3.15
CA ARG A 61 -8.23 -2.57 -3.04
C ARG A 61 -7.58 -2.39 -1.68
N ARG A 62 -6.94 -3.45 -1.18
CA ARG A 62 -6.17 -3.43 0.07
C ARG A 62 -4.69 -3.63 -0.19
N TRP A 63 -3.86 -2.97 0.62
CA TRP A 63 -2.41 -3.15 0.65
C TRP A 63 -1.99 -3.49 2.07
N ARG A 64 -1.19 -4.54 2.21
CA ARG A 64 -0.67 -4.91 3.52
C ARG A 64 0.35 -3.88 3.99
N ALA A 65 0.16 -3.36 5.20
CA ALA A 65 1.10 -2.47 5.87
C ALA A 65 1.82 -3.23 6.99
N LEU A 66 2.82 -2.59 7.59
CA LEU A 66 3.51 -3.15 8.75
C LEU A 66 2.53 -3.33 9.91
N ASP A 67 2.69 -4.42 10.66
CA ASP A 67 1.88 -4.67 11.84
C ASP A 67 2.09 -3.58 12.89
N LEU A 68 1.04 -3.28 13.63
CA LEU A 68 1.11 -2.42 14.81
C LEU A 68 1.02 -3.33 16.04
N GLY A 69 2.17 -3.64 16.63
CA GLY A 69 2.25 -4.66 17.66
C GLY A 69 1.86 -6.02 17.09
N SER A 70 0.89 -6.68 17.71
CA SER A 70 0.38 -7.96 17.24
C SER A 70 -0.79 -7.84 16.25
N VAL A 71 -1.20 -6.62 15.93
CA VAL A 71 -2.36 -6.35 15.08
C VAL A 71 -1.92 -6.18 13.63
N GLY A 72 -2.57 -6.89 12.71
CA GLY A 72 -2.35 -6.72 11.27
C GLY A 72 -2.97 -5.42 10.77
N VAL A 73 -2.36 -4.81 9.77
CA VAL A 73 -2.79 -3.52 9.23
C VAL A 73 -2.88 -3.57 7.71
N PHE A 74 -3.99 -3.06 7.18
CA PHE A 74 -4.19 -2.87 5.75
C PHE A 74 -4.55 -1.42 5.47
N LEU A 75 -4.05 -0.89 4.35
CA LEU A 75 -4.61 0.31 3.74
C LEU A 75 -5.68 -0.13 2.75
N GLU A 76 -6.79 0.59 2.70
CA GLU A 76 -7.84 0.34 1.72
C GLU A 76 -8.18 1.64 1.00
N ALA A 77 -8.27 1.57 -0.32
CA ALA A 77 -8.55 2.73 -1.15
C ALA A 77 -9.15 2.31 -2.48
N ASP A 78 -9.78 3.25 -3.16
CA ASP A 78 -10.18 3.07 -4.55
C ASP A 78 -8.92 2.89 -5.41
N ALA A 79 -9.04 2.04 -6.42
CA ALA A 79 -7.97 1.78 -7.38
C ALA A 79 -8.46 2.03 -8.81
N PRO A 80 -8.84 3.28 -9.14
CA PRO A 80 -9.35 3.60 -10.48
C PRO A 80 -8.24 3.50 -11.52
N ARG A 81 -8.65 3.37 -12.77
CA ARG A 81 -7.73 3.42 -13.90
C ARG A 81 -7.69 4.83 -14.48
N VAL A 82 -6.53 5.19 -14.96
CA VAL A 82 -6.28 6.44 -15.69
C VAL A 82 -5.86 6.12 -17.12
N ASN A 83 -6.09 7.04 -18.04
CA ASN A 83 -5.73 6.86 -19.44
C ASN A 83 -4.40 7.55 -19.73
N CYS A 84 -3.32 6.78 -19.64
CA CYS A 84 -1.97 7.29 -19.89
C CYS A 84 -1.75 7.47 -21.39
N PRO A 85 -1.16 8.60 -21.83
CA PRO A 85 -0.85 8.79 -23.24
C PRO A 85 0.07 7.72 -23.84
N THR A 86 0.92 7.11 -23.01
CA THR A 86 1.87 6.09 -23.45
C THR A 86 1.35 4.66 -23.22
N HIS A 87 0.72 4.41 -22.07
CA HIS A 87 0.36 3.05 -21.65
C HIS A 87 -1.13 2.73 -21.79
N GLY A 88 -1.96 3.73 -22.12
CA GLY A 88 -3.40 3.55 -22.18
C GLY A 88 -4.01 3.35 -20.79
N PRO A 89 -5.17 2.67 -20.70
CA PRO A 89 -5.82 2.44 -19.41
C PRO A 89 -4.93 1.64 -18.46
N THR A 90 -4.62 2.24 -17.32
CA THR A 90 -3.68 1.69 -16.33
C THR A 90 -4.15 2.10 -14.93
N VAL A 91 -3.98 1.25 -13.94
CA VAL A 91 -4.27 1.60 -12.55
C VAL A 91 -3.43 2.81 -12.15
N ARG A 92 -4.06 3.80 -11.51
CA ARG A 92 -3.37 5.03 -11.10
C ARG A 92 -2.24 4.75 -10.11
N GLN A 93 -1.24 5.59 -10.14
CA GLN A 93 -0.18 5.59 -9.12
C GLN A 93 -0.76 5.94 -7.76
N VAL A 94 -0.31 5.24 -6.73
CA VAL A 94 -0.62 5.57 -5.34
C VAL A 94 0.68 5.90 -4.60
N PRO A 95 0.65 6.87 -3.64
CA PRO A 95 1.89 7.27 -2.97
C PRO A 95 2.40 6.24 -1.95
N TRP A 96 1.57 5.30 -1.51
CA TRP A 96 1.93 4.35 -0.45
C TRP A 96 2.48 3.02 -0.94
N ALA A 97 2.42 2.71 -2.23
CA ALA A 97 2.84 1.41 -2.74
C ALA A 97 3.42 1.52 -4.15
N ARG A 98 4.27 0.56 -4.49
CA ARG A 98 4.78 0.41 -5.86
C ARG A 98 3.66 -0.09 -6.76
N HIS A 99 3.79 0.18 -8.06
CA HIS A 99 2.83 -0.31 -9.05
C HIS A 99 2.70 -1.84 -8.98
N ASN A 100 1.47 -2.33 -8.97
CA ASN A 100 1.12 -3.76 -8.86
C ASN A 100 1.57 -4.45 -7.56
N ALA A 101 2.08 -3.72 -6.58
CA ALA A 101 2.43 -4.31 -5.30
C ALA A 101 1.19 -4.49 -4.43
N GLY A 102 1.18 -5.56 -3.63
CA GLY A 102 0.12 -5.81 -2.65
C GLY A 102 0.46 -5.33 -1.24
N HIS A 103 1.58 -4.63 -1.09
CA HIS A 103 2.13 -4.18 0.19
C HIS A 103 2.54 -2.72 0.10
N THR A 104 2.58 -2.03 1.24
CA THR A 104 3.07 -0.66 1.27
C THR A 104 4.58 -0.62 1.03
N ARG A 105 5.10 0.56 0.65
CA ARG A 105 6.55 0.75 0.48
C ARG A 105 7.31 0.48 1.77
N ALA A 106 6.77 0.88 2.92
CA ALA A 106 7.39 0.62 4.21
C ALA A 106 7.50 -0.88 4.49
N PHE A 107 6.45 -1.65 4.15
CA PHE A 107 6.47 -3.11 4.28
C PHE A 107 7.54 -3.72 3.39
N ASP A 108 7.56 -3.35 2.11
CA ASP A 108 8.52 -3.86 1.14
C ASP A 108 9.97 -3.53 1.53
N GLN A 109 10.20 -2.31 2.02
CA GLN A 109 11.54 -1.88 2.46
C GLN A 109 12.02 -2.68 3.65
N GLN A 110 11.14 -2.98 4.61
CA GLN A 110 11.51 -3.79 5.76
C GLN A 110 11.85 -5.22 5.36
N VAL A 111 11.06 -5.83 4.48
CA VAL A 111 11.34 -7.18 3.97
C VAL A 111 12.66 -7.21 3.22
N ALA A 112 12.91 -6.22 2.37
CA ALA A 112 14.16 -6.14 1.60
C ALA A 112 15.37 -5.99 2.53
N TRP A 113 15.27 -5.17 3.56
CA TRP A 113 16.34 -5.01 4.55
C TRP A 113 16.59 -6.32 5.32
N LEU A 114 15.51 -6.97 5.78
CA LEU A 114 15.61 -8.23 6.51
C LEU A 114 16.27 -9.32 5.66
N ALA A 115 16.04 -9.29 4.35
CA ALA A 115 16.66 -10.26 3.42
C ALA A 115 18.17 -10.17 3.41
N THR A 116 18.75 -9.05 3.82
CA THR A 116 20.21 -8.88 3.95
C THR A 116 20.75 -9.34 5.31
N GLN A 117 19.86 -9.60 6.28
CA GLN A 117 20.25 -9.85 7.67
C GLN A 117 19.89 -11.26 8.16
N CYS A 118 18.87 -11.88 7.60
CA CYS A 118 18.39 -13.18 8.09
C CYS A 118 17.83 -14.03 6.96
N SER A 119 17.47 -15.28 7.30
CA SER A 119 16.97 -16.25 6.33
C SER A 119 15.54 -15.89 5.89
N LYS A 120 15.14 -16.42 4.72
CA LYS A 120 13.75 -16.32 4.26
C LYS A 120 12.78 -16.90 5.28
N SER A 121 13.15 -18.02 5.93
CA SER A 121 12.29 -18.63 6.96
C SER A 121 12.03 -17.66 8.12
N ALA A 122 13.08 -16.96 8.58
CA ALA A 122 12.93 -15.96 9.62
C ALA A 122 12.02 -14.81 9.18
N ILE A 123 12.15 -14.36 7.93
CA ILE A 123 11.32 -13.29 7.38
C ILE A 123 9.85 -13.72 7.33
N THR A 124 9.57 -14.94 6.85
CA THR A 124 8.18 -15.43 6.77
C THR A 124 7.51 -15.48 8.14
N GLN A 125 8.25 -15.90 9.16
CA GLN A 125 7.72 -15.94 10.53
C GLN A 125 7.52 -14.54 11.11
N LEU A 126 8.52 -13.69 10.98
CA LEU A 126 8.48 -12.34 11.54
C LEU A 126 7.42 -11.47 10.87
N MET A 127 7.37 -11.50 9.55
CA MET A 127 6.46 -10.65 8.77
C MET A 127 5.10 -11.30 8.50
N ARG A 128 4.96 -12.58 8.84
CA ARG A 128 3.73 -13.36 8.63
C ARG A 128 3.29 -13.37 7.17
N ILE A 129 4.22 -13.69 6.28
CA ILE A 129 3.99 -13.78 4.83
C ILE A 129 4.53 -15.10 4.30
N ALA A 130 4.09 -15.49 3.10
CA ALA A 130 4.55 -16.72 2.47
C ALA A 130 5.94 -16.56 1.85
N TRP A 131 6.64 -17.67 1.65
CA TRP A 131 7.94 -17.71 0.97
C TRP A 131 7.92 -17.01 -0.39
N ARG A 132 6.86 -17.28 -1.15
CA ARG A 132 6.66 -16.69 -2.48
C ARG A 132 6.59 -15.17 -2.39
N THR A 133 5.94 -14.65 -1.36
CA THR A 133 5.81 -13.21 -1.13
C THR A 133 7.16 -12.57 -0.87
N VAL A 134 8.01 -13.21 -0.04
CA VAL A 134 9.37 -12.70 0.20
C VAL A 134 10.12 -12.61 -1.13
N GLY A 135 10.10 -13.67 -1.93
CA GLY A 135 10.76 -13.69 -3.22
C GLY A 135 10.30 -12.58 -4.15
N SER A 136 9.00 -12.33 -4.23
CA SER A 136 8.44 -11.27 -5.09
C SER A 136 8.82 -9.87 -4.64
N ILE A 137 8.99 -9.64 -3.34
CA ILE A 137 9.38 -8.33 -2.80
C ILE A 137 10.85 -8.03 -3.09
N ILE A 138 11.72 -9.00 -2.88
CA ILE A 138 13.18 -8.79 -3.00
C ILE A 138 13.70 -8.90 -4.44
N THR A 139 12.87 -9.35 -5.36
CA THR A 139 13.22 -9.39 -6.77
C THR A 139 12.80 -8.10 -7.46
#